data_b43ef7226f7d9cc5eb9e5f565bd1b047
#
_entry.id   b43ef7226f7d9cc5eb9e5f565bd1b047
#
_cell.length_a   1.000
_cell.length_b   1.000
_cell.length_c   1.000
_cell.angle_alpha   90.00
_cell.angle_beta   90.00
_cell.angle_gamma   90.00
#
_symmetry.space_group_name_H-M   'P 1'
#
loop_
_entity.id
_entity.type
_entity.pdbx_description
1 polymer ?
#
loop_
_entity_poly.entity_id
_entity_poly.type
_entity_poly.pdbx_seq_one_letter_code
_entity_poly.pdbx_strand_id
1 'polypeptide(L)'
;MAKYVLVADSSLIYTFRNFPLLDFLPSAPKAAIPSTIYKFLRGNPPGTYPDGQLLQAPYSVRKLEAALLQKHPREEIAVTDVNHAHRFIDSNTEIIGVSTMDPFGIGPLTMSYAALFGGDFYAWVRVEWEDLITKLNALRKGKKAKLVVGGPGVWEFTVLREDFEKQGIDYAVQGETEDVINELFDQIVQGMIDKGMFKIGYTTFDESFHMTTVNDEKFIARTSYGAYPKLEQIPTIVRPTIKSMVEIMRGCGVGCDFCEVTLRPLRYYTLDMIRKEIEVNIAGGGDRAWLHSDEFFGYKHGQFFAPDQDALVDVFNTAMSVRGVKSTNPTHGRISIPAGFPELIEKLSKIAKAGPRNWIGVQTGLETGSEELAKRHMPAKTLPLKIGVDGSWHEIVLRGVQVETKNYWRPAFTVQVGQEGETDEDNWDTVALINKLSNSYVDGRPFEFTVTPMLNVPLGRIKARKLSDALLTESMFAVYYASYRHLAKMASRDSGSESKGNPATRMALTGVMNLGGYAMMKFIERLAKKHGVDIEKAKTWGVGSKKKIESISEAVKAG
;
A
#
# COMPACT_ATOMS: atom_id res chain seq x y z
N MET A 1 5.68 33.77 5.68
CA MET A 1 4.41 33.12 6.07
C MET A 1 3.90 32.36 4.86
N ALA A 2 3.42 31.14 5.06
CA ALA A 2 3.18 30.24 3.93
C ALA A 2 1.85 30.57 3.20
N LYS A 3 1.94 30.72 1.88
CA LYS A 3 0.80 30.83 0.98
C LYS A 3 0.12 29.46 0.80
N TYR A 4 0.92 28.41 0.69
CA TYR A 4 0.50 27.01 0.54
C TYR A 4 0.98 26.18 1.72
N VAL A 5 0.07 25.56 2.44
CA VAL A 5 0.37 24.70 3.59
C VAL A 5 -0.05 23.26 3.24
N LEU A 6 0.92 22.39 3.03
CA LEU A 6 0.68 20.97 2.78
C LEU A 6 0.72 20.19 4.09
N VAL A 7 -0.37 19.50 4.40
CA VAL A 7 -0.52 18.71 5.62
C VAL A 7 -0.77 17.25 5.24
N ALA A 8 0.00 16.34 5.85
CA ALA A 8 -0.25 14.92 5.67
C ALA A 8 -1.25 14.41 6.72
N ASP A 9 -2.08 13.46 6.31
CA ASP A 9 -2.90 12.66 7.21
C ASP A 9 -2.03 12.00 8.27
N SER A 10 -2.48 12.02 9.52
CA SER A 10 -1.75 11.45 10.65
C SER A 10 -1.43 9.96 10.45
N SER A 11 -2.33 9.21 9.83
CA SER A 11 -2.10 7.79 9.51
C SER A 11 -0.92 7.56 8.55
N LEU A 12 -0.57 8.57 7.73
CA LEU A 12 0.53 8.49 6.76
C LEU A 12 1.89 8.95 7.30
N ILE A 13 1.92 9.71 8.42
CA ILE A 13 3.17 10.30 8.92
C ILE A 13 3.82 9.51 10.06
N TYR A 14 3.06 8.73 10.82
CA TYR A 14 3.62 7.94 11.90
C TYR A 14 4.35 6.71 11.38
N THR A 15 5.41 6.32 12.06
CA THR A 15 6.26 5.20 11.64
C THR A 15 5.85 3.86 12.23
N PHE A 16 4.85 3.84 13.11
CA PHE A 16 4.36 2.63 13.78
C PHE A 16 5.49 1.76 14.32
N ARG A 17 6.44 2.40 15.02
CA ARG A 17 7.64 1.75 15.59
C ARG A 17 8.55 1.10 14.54
N ASN A 18 8.40 1.40 13.25
CA ASN A 18 9.07 0.73 12.12
C ASN A 18 8.86 -0.80 12.12
N PHE A 19 7.70 -1.24 12.61
CA PHE A 19 7.32 -2.64 12.59
C PHE A 19 6.22 -2.85 11.53
N PRO A 20 6.48 -3.60 10.44
CA PRO A 20 5.60 -3.63 9.27
C PRO A 20 4.15 -4.03 9.56
N LEU A 21 3.92 -4.95 10.51
CA LEU A 21 2.55 -5.36 10.87
C LEU A 21 1.76 -4.24 11.55
N LEU A 22 2.43 -3.26 12.18
CA LEU A 22 1.75 -2.11 12.78
C LEU A 22 1.36 -1.03 11.77
N ASP A 23 1.87 -1.07 10.55
CA ASP A 23 1.43 -0.17 9.48
C ASP A 23 -0.07 -0.35 9.16
N PHE A 24 -0.64 -1.50 9.50
CA PHE A 24 -2.07 -1.80 9.36
C PHE A 24 -2.93 -1.41 10.58
N LEU A 25 -2.30 -0.94 11.65
CA LEU A 25 -2.98 -0.59 12.90
C LEU A 25 -4.07 0.48 12.75
N PRO A 26 -3.92 1.51 11.88
CA PRO A 26 -4.97 2.52 11.67
C PRO A 26 -6.29 1.94 11.15
N SER A 27 -6.26 0.83 10.42
CA SER A 27 -7.47 0.16 9.93
C SER A 27 -8.23 -0.61 11.02
N ALA A 28 -7.63 -0.80 12.21
CA ALA A 28 -8.25 -1.55 13.29
C ALA A 28 -9.40 -0.77 13.97
N PRO A 29 -10.42 -1.48 14.52
CA PRO A 29 -11.54 -0.83 15.18
C PRO A 29 -11.10 -0.12 16.47
N LYS A 30 -11.57 1.12 16.66
CA LYS A 30 -11.34 1.91 17.87
C LYS A 30 -11.83 1.17 19.14
N ALA A 31 -12.95 0.45 19.02
CA ALA A 31 -13.52 -0.31 20.13
C ALA A 31 -12.62 -1.47 20.61
N ALA A 32 -11.82 -2.06 19.71
CA ALA A 32 -10.95 -3.19 20.06
C ALA A 32 -9.58 -2.75 20.61
N ILE A 33 -9.13 -1.53 20.29
CA ILE A 33 -7.81 -1.03 20.71
C ILE A 33 -7.97 0.28 21.48
N PRO A 34 -7.79 0.28 22.81
CA PRO A 34 -7.86 1.49 23.62
C PRO A 34 -6.88 2.57 23.16
N SER A 35 -7.26 3.84 23.27
CA SER A 35 -6.50 4.99 22.80
C SER A 35 -5.05 5.04 23.33
N THR A 36 -4.83 4.63 24.58
CA THR A 36 -3.49 4.57 25.17
C THR A 36 -2.60 3.53 24.50
N ILE A 37 -3.15 2.35 24.21
CA ILE A 37 -2.45 1.27 23.49
C ILE A 37 -2.20 1.69 22.03
N TYR A 38 -3.20 2.25 21.35
CA TYR A 38 -3.04 2.75 20.00
C TYR A 38 -1.91 3.78 19.91
N LYS A 39 -1.91 4.80 20.78
CA LYS A 39 -0.86 5.84 20.82
C LYS A 39 0.52 5.25 21.12
N PHE A 40 0.60 4.27 22.00
CA PHE A 40 1.87 3.58 22.29
C PHE A 40 2.40 2.85 21.05
N LEU A 41 1.56 2.09 20.36
CA LEU A 41 1.93 1.32 19.16
C LEU A 41 2.22 2.24 17.96
N ARG A 42 1.45 3.30 17.78
CA ARG A 42 1.67 4.32 16.75
C ARG A 42 3.04 4.98 16.88
N GLY A 43 3.51 5.14 18.10
CA GLY A 43 4.79 5.77 18.40
C GLY A 43 4.75 7.29 18.32
N ASN A 44 5.94 7.90 18.23
CA ASN A 44 6.09 9.34 18.15
C ASN A 44 5.80 9.86 16.73
N PRO A 45 5.36 11.12 16.60
CA PRO A 45 5.29 11.77 15.29
C PRO A 45 6.69 11.88 14.67
N PRO A 46 6.79 12.07 13.36
CA PRO A 46 8.07 12.34 12.71
C PRO A 46 8.69 13.63 13.29
N GLY A 47 10.01 13.68 13.24
CA GLY A 47 10.74 14.88 13.65
C GLY A 47 10.37 16.09 12.77
N THR A 48 10.50 17.29 13.36
CA THR A 48 10.30 18.55 12.65
C THR A 48 11.57 19.40 12.70
N TYR A 49 11.70 20.28 11.72
CA TYR A 49 12.63 21.39 11.81
C TYR A 49 12.19 22.36 12.94
N PRO A 50 13.07 23.27 13.42
CA PRO A 50 12.72 24.22 14.46
C PRO A 50 11.50 25.10 14.16
N ASP A 51 11.22 25.36 12.88
CA ASP A 51 10.06 26.11 12.42
C ASP A 51 8.75 25.29 12.48
N GLY A 52 8.81 23.96 12.61
CA GLY A 52 7.66 23.06 12.65
C GLY A 52 7.36 22.37 11.31
N GLN A 53 8.20 22.55 10.30
CA GLN A 53 8.08 21.75 9.07
C GLN A 53 8.57 20.33 9.29
N LEU A 54 7.97 19.36 8.60
CA LEU A 54 8.34 17.95 8.70
C LEU A 54 9.75 17.68 8.15
N LEU A 55 10.58 16.98 8.91
CA LEU A 55 11.86 16.45 8.43
C LEU A 55 11.63 15.43 7.32
N GLN A 56 10.70 14.51 7.52
CA GLN A 56 10.27 13.52 6.52
C GLN A 56 8.76 13.61 6.32
N ALA A 57 8.29 13.51 5.08
CA ALA A 57 6.86 13.54 4.76
C ALA A 57 6.49 12.42 3.77
N PRO A 58 5.20 12.08 3.62
CA PRO A 58 4.76 11.14 2.60
C PRO A 58 5.26 11.54 1.21
N TYR A 59 5.57 10.54 0.40
CA TYR A 59 6.13 10.75 -0.95
C TYR A 59 5.24 11.66 -1.82
N SER A 60 3.92 11.45 -1.80
CA SER A 60 2.96 12.28 -2.53
C SER A 60 3.05 13.76 -2.14
N VAL A 61 3.15 14.06 -0.84
CA VAL A 61 3.28 15.43 -0.34
C VAL A 61 4.62 16.05 -0.77
N ARG A 62 5.71 15.26 -0.79
CA ARG A 62 7.02 15.73 -1.27
C ARG A 62 7.03 16.00 -2.77
N LYS A 63 6.28 15.23 -3.56
CA LYS A 63 6.12 15.50 -5.00
C LYS A 63 5.34 16.78 -5.23
N LEU A 64 4.25 17.03 -4.51
CA LEU A 64 3.51 18.29 -4.60
C LEU A 64 4.34 19.48 -4.14
N GLU A 65 5.12 19.35 -3.07
CA GLU A 65 6.07 20.36 -2.65
C GLU A 65 7.05 20.71 -3.77
N ALA A 66 7.65 19.70 -4.38
CA ALA A 66 8.61 19.90 -5.48
C ALA A 66 7.95 20.55 -6.71
N ALA A 67 6.71 20.18 -7.02
CA ALA A 67 5.95 20.76 -8.12
C ALA A 67 5.59 22.24 -7.87
N LEU A 68 5.17 22.59 -6.66
CA LEU A 68 4.89 23.98 -6.28
C LEU A 68 6.16 24.85 -6.32
N LEU A 69 7.30 24.31 -5.91
CA LEU A 69 8.60 25.00 -5.95
C LEU A 69 9.08 25.35 -7.37
N GLN A 70 8.47 24.82 -8.41
CA GLN A 70 8.77 25.23 -9.78
C GLN A 70 8.28 26.64 -10.11
N LYS A 71 7.22 27.12 -9.42
CA LYS A 71 6.61 28.45 -9.65
C LYS A 71 6.63 29.37 -8.43
N HIS A 72 6.76 28.81 -7.22
CA HIS A 72 6.65 29.56 -5.97
C HIS A 72 7.94 29.50 -5.17
N PRO A 73 8.35 30.57 -4.50
CA PRO A 73 9.52 30.57 -3.66
C PRO A 73 9.32 29.73 -2.40
N ARG A 74 10.42 29.23 -1.84
CA ARG A 74 10.43 28.30 -0.72
C ARG A 74 9.65 28.77 0.51
N GLU A 75 9.73 30.04 0.82
CA GLU A 75 9.08 30.69 1.97
C GLU A 75 7.56 30.73 1.86
N GLU A 76 7.00 30.54 0.69
CA GLU A 76 5.56 30.46 0.46
C GLU A 76 4.99 29.05 0.68
N ILE A 77 5.83 28.03 0.80
CA ILE A 77 5.41 26.62 0.88
C ILE A 77 5.83 26.02 2.21
N ALA A 78 4.89 25.53 2.99
CA ALA A 78 5.15 24.76 4.20
C ALA A 78 4.64 23.32 4.08
N VAL A 79 5.44 22.34 4.53
CA VAL A 79 5.02 20.94 4.68
C VAL A 79 5.10 20.60 6.17
N THR A 80 3.96 20.32 6.77
CA THR A 80 3.84 20.19 8.24
C THR A 80 2.83 19.11 8.64
N ASP A 81 2.72 18.84 9.92
CA ASP A 81 1.66 18.03 10.51
C ASP A 81 0.57 18.91 11.15
N VAL A 82 -0.53 18.29 11.56
CA VAL A 82 -1.66 18.98 12.16
C VAL A 82 -1.31 19.69 13.49
N ASN A 83 -0.31 19.21 14.22
CA ASN A 83 0.06 19.79 15.52
C ASN A 83 0.85 21.09 15.35
N HIS A 84 1.59 21.22 14.25
CA HIS A 84 2.40 22.41 13.92
C HIS A 84 1.75 23.32 12.88
N ALA A 85 0.63 22.92 12.27
CA ALA A 85 -0.07 23.69 11.22
C ALA A 85 -0.45 25.11 11.66
N HIS A 86 -0.70 25.32 12.95
CA HIS A 86 -1.00 26.65 13.52
C HIS A 86 0.12 27.69 13.34
N ARG A 87 1.37 27.24 13.08
CA ARG A 87 2.52 28.13 12.85
C ARG A 87 2.55 28.69 11.43
N PHE A 88 1.81 28.09 10.50
CA PHE A 88 1.86 28.40 9.08
C PHE A 88 0.54 28.94 8.53
N ILE A 89 -0.60 28.62 9.16
CA ILE A 89 -1.93 29.01 8.71
C ILE A 89 -2.29 30.37 9.30
N ASP A 90 -2.22 31.41 8.48
CA ASP A 90 -2.56 32.81 8.84
C ASP A 90 -3.48 33.48 7.81
N SER A 91 -3.59 34.81 7.85
CA SER A 91 -4.40 35.60 6.90
C SER A 91 -3.88 35.56 5.47
N ASN A 92 -2.60 35.24 5.24
CA ASN A 92 -1.98 35.17 3.93
C ASN A 92 -2.12 33.80 3.30
N THR A 93 -2.40 32.76 4.09
CA THR A 93 -2.58 31.40 3.60
C THR A 93 -3.76 31.32 2.63
N GLU A 94 -3.52 30.82 1.45
CA GLU A 94 -4.52 30.71 0.37
C GLU A 94 -5.05 29.28 0.27
N ILE A 95 -4.16 28.28 0.37
CA ILE A 95 -4.53 26.86 0.28
C ILE A 95 -3.90 26.04 1.41
N ILE A 96 -4.73 25.19 1.99
CA ILE A 96 -4.32 24.09 2.85
C ILE A 96 -4.58 22.82 2.04
N GLY A 97 -3.50 22.18 1.58
CA GLY A 97 -3.55 20.92 0.84
C GLY A 97 -3.38 19.72 1.77
N VAL A 98 -4.26 18.72 1.68
CA VAL A 98 -4.20 17.50 2.49
C VAL A 98 -4.12 16.28 1.59
N SER A 99 -3.17 15.38 1.88
CA SER A 99 -3.09 14.06 1.23
C SER A 99 -3.60 12.99 2.18
N THR A 100 -4.54 12.15 1.71
CA THR A 100 -5.17 11.09 2.51
C THR A 100 -5.18 9.74 1.79
N MET A 101 -5.30 8.63 2.56
CA MET A 101 -5.33 7.26 2.06
C MET A 101 -6.69 6.58 2.25
N ASP A 102 -7.29 6.68 3.44
CA ASP A 102 -8.53 5.97 3.83
C ASP A 102 -9.34 6.85 4.81
N PRO A 103 -9.82 8.03 4.35
CA PRO A 103 -10.38 9.07 5.24
C PRO A 103 -11.65 8.64 5.95
N PHE A 104 -12.48 7.81 5.33
CA PHE A 104 -13.73 7.34 5.94
C PHE A 104 -13.65 5.92 6.50
N GLY A 105 -12.50 5.26 6.36
CA GLY A 105 -12.33 3.91 6.86
C GLY A 105 -13.10 2.87 6.03
N ILE A 106 -13.15 3.04 4.72
CA ILE A 106 -13.80 2.11 3.77
C ILE A 106 -12.82 1.50 2.76
N GLY A 107 -11.52 1.69 2.98
CA GLY A 107 -10.49 0.98 2.21
C GLY A 107 -10.55 -0.53 2.41
N PRO A 108 -9.99 -1.34 1.49
CA PRO A 108 -10.13 -2.81 1.49
C PRO A 108 -9.78 -3.48 2.81
N LEU A 109 -8.70 -3.06 3.46
CA LEU A 109 -8.30 -3.63 4.75
C LEU A 109 -9.25 -3.22 5.88
N THR A 110 -9.65 -1.95 5.93
CA THR A 110 -10.55 -1.42 6.95
C THR A 110 -11.92 -2.09 6.84
N MET A 111 -12.43 -2.29 5.62
CA MET A 111 -13.66 -3.03 5.37
C MET A 111 -13.55 -4.50 5.77
N SER A 112 -12.36 -5.09 5.65
CA SER A 112 -12.13 -6.47 6.12
C SER A 112 -12.31 -6.60 7.63
N TYR A 113 -11.81 -5.63 8.38
CA TYR A 113 -12.07 -5.57 9.82
C TYR A 113 -13.54 -5.24 10.14
N ALA A 114 -14.17 -4.36 9.37
CA ALA A 114 -15.60 -4.09 9.52
C ALA A 114 -16.45 -5.36 9.36
N ALA A 115 -16.14 -6.17 8.36
CA ALA A 115 -16.82 -7.45 8.14
C ALA A 115 -16.60 -8.45 9.28
N LEU A 116 -15.40 -8.48 9.88
CA LEU A 116 -15.08 -9.37 11.00
C LEU A 116 -15.72 -8.95 12.32
N PHE A 117 -15.68 -7.66 12.63
CA PHE A 117 -16.16 -7.14 13.92
C PHE A 117 -17.65 -6.82 13.92
N GLY A 118 -18.23 -6.52 12.74
CA GLY A 118 -19.64 -6.17 12.58
C GLY A 118 -20.04 -4.88 13.31
N GLY A 119 -21.35 -4.58 13.31
CA GLY A 119 -21.91 -3.46 14.05
C GLY A 119 -21.46 -2.08 13.57
N ASP A 120 -21.46 -1.10 14.46
CA ASP A 120 -21.01 0.26 14.20
C ASP A 120 -19.47 0.30 14.17
N PHE A 121 -18.91 -0.20 13.09
CA PHE A 121 -17.47 -0.23 12.92
C PHE A 121 -16.90 1.18 12.72
N TYR A 122 -15.94 1.55 13.57
CA TYR A 122 -15.29 2.84 13.54
C TYR A 122 -13.78 2.65 13.66
N ALA A 123 -13.05 2.86 12.56
CA ALA A 123 -11.62 2.62 12.49
C ALA A 123 -10.79 3.78 13.06
N TRP A 124 -9.58 3.50 13.53
CA TRP A 124 -8.64 4.53 13.98
C TRP A 124 -8.25 5.49 12.86
N VAL A 125 -8.16 5.03 11.61
CA VAL A 125 -7.85 5.91 10.47
C VAL A 125 -8.90 7.01 10.33
N ARG A 126 -10.18 6.70 10.50
CA ARG A 126 -11.27 7.68 10.47
C ARG A 126 -11.20 8.64 11.66
N VAL A 127 -10.83 8.16 12.85
CA VAL A 127 -10.62 9.00 14.04
C VAL A 127 -9.53 10.04 13.79
N GLU A 128 -8.41 9.60 13.25
CA GLU A 128 -7.27 10.48 12.93
C GLU A 128 -7.65 11.51 11.85
N TRP A 129 -8.40 11.08 10.84
CA TRP A 129 -8.89 11.94 9.78
C TRP A 129 -9.84 13.04 10.31
N GLU A 130 -10.85 12.67 11.09
CA GLU A 130 -11.81 13.61 11.65
C GLU A 130 -11.15 14.63 12.60
N ASP A 131 -10.18 14.20 13.40
CA ASP A 131 -9.37 15.09 14.24
C ASP A 131 -8.56 16.09 13.40
N LEU A 132 -7.93 15.60 12.33
CA LEU A 132 -7.18 16.44 11.38
C LEU A 132 -8.08 17.51 10.76
N ILE A 133 -9.19 17.13 10.15
CA ILE A 133 -10.09 18.05 9.45
C ILE A 133 -10.72 19.05 10.42
N THR A 134 -11.12 18.60 11.63
CA THR A 134 -11.66 19.49 12.66
C THR A 134 -10.66 20.57 13.06
N LYS A 135 -9.40 20.20 13.30
CA LYS A 135 -8.33 21.14 13.64
C LYS A 135 -8.02 22.11 12.51
N LEU A 136 -7.93 21.63 11.26
CA LEU A 136 -7.66 22.50 10.12
C LEU A 136 -8.79 23.51 9.88
N ASN A 137 -10.05 23.09 10.00
CA ASN A 137 -11.20 23.99 9.91
C ASN A 137 -11.20 25.04 11.04
N ALA A 138 -10.82 24.66 12.26
CA ALA A 138 -10.69 25.61 13.36
C ALA A 138 -9.57 26.64 13.10
N LEU A 139 -8.42 26.20 12.59
CA LEU A 139 -7.28 27.08 12.28
C LEU A 139 -7.57 28.07 11.15
N ARG A 140 -8.36 27.67 10.15
CA ARG A 140 -8.71 28.54 9.01
C ARG A 140 -9.96 29.38 9.21
N LYS A 141 -10.65 29.24 10.34
CA LYS A 141 -11.87 30.01 10.62
C LYS A 141 -11.61 31.52 10.52
N GLY A 142 -12.42 32.22 9.71
CA GLY A 142 -12.27 33.66 9.46
C GLY A 142 -11.11 34.04 8.53
N LYS A 143 -10.45 33.08 7.90
CA LYS A 143 -9.36 33.27 6.92
C LYS A 143 -9.83 32.93 5.50
N LYS A 144 -9.10 33.38 4.49
CA LYS A 144 -9.40 33.11 3.08
C LYS A 144 -9.01 31.68 2.63
N ALA A 145 -8.21 30.98 3.42
CA ALA A 145 -7.63 29.69 3.08
C ALA A 145 -8.68 28.64 2.65
N LYS A 146 -8.47 28.03 1.48
CA LYS A 146 -9.29 26.93 0.97
C LYS A 146 -8.69 25.61 1.41
N LEU A 147 -9.54 24.66 1.80
CA LEU A 147 -9.14 23.30 2.15
C LEU A 147 -9.30 22.38 0.94
N VAL A 148 -8.18 21.91 0.40
CA VAL A 148 -8.09 21.05 -0.78
C VAL A 148 -7.58 19.69 -0.36
N VAL A 149 -8.33 18.63 -0.65
CA VAL A 149 -7.96 17.24 -0.33
C VAL A 149 -7.63 16.48 -1.59
N GLY A 150 -6.51 15.76 -1.55
CA GLY A 150 -6.04 14.87 -2.61
C GLY A 150 -5.53 13.54 -2.04
N GLY A 151 -4.91 12.75 -2.89
CA GLY A 151 -4.33 11.46 -2.52
C GLY A 151 -5.21 10.26 -2.85
N PRO A 152 -4.71 9.03 -2.59
CA PRO A 152 -5.37 7.79 -3.01
C PRO A 152 -6.77 7.60 -2.43
N GLY A 153 -7.06 8.14 -1.24
CA GLY A 153 -8.36 7.98 -0.56
C GLY A 153 -9.50 8.84 -1.08
N VAL A 154 -9.26 9.73 -2.05
CA VAL A 154 -10.31 10.67 -2.53
C VAL A 154 -11.52 9.98 -3.16
N TRP A 155 -11.36 8.77 -3.69
CA TRP A 155 -12.48 7.99 -4.22
C TRP A 155 -13.58 7.74 -3.17
N GLU A 156 -13.24 7.71 -1.88
CA GLU A 156 -14.19 7.49 -0.79
C GLU A 156 -15.23 8.61 -0.68
N PHE A 157 -14.85 9.83 -1.04
CA PHE A 157 -15.77 10.96 -1.07
C PHE A 157 -16.86 10.82 -2.12
N THR A 158 -16.61 10.05 -3.19
CA THR A 158 -17.64 9.75 -4.20
C THR A 158 -18.65 8.72 -3.69
N VAL A 159 -18.23 7.86 -2.77
CA VAL A 159 -19.08 6.83 -2.14
C VAL A 159 -19.88 7.41 -0.98
N LEU A 160 -19.24 8.25 -0.14
CA LEU A 160 -19.82 8.87 1.05
C LEU A 160 -19.93 10.40 0.89
N ARG A 161 -20.64 10.83 -0.13
CA ARG A 161 -20.77 12.24 -0.51
C ARG A 161 -21.36 13.11 0.60
N GLU A 162 -22.36 12.62 1.33
CA GLU A 162 -22.96 13.36 2.45
C GLU A 162 -21.96 13.62 3.58
N ASP A 163 -21.06 12.67 3.85
CA ASP A 163 -20.01 12.85 4.84
C ASP A 163 -18.98 13.86 4.38
N PHE A 164 -18.64 13.90 3.08
CA PHE A 164 -17.78 14.93 2.50
C PHE A 164 -18.34 16.34 2.71
N GLU A 165 -19.62 16.54 2.41
CA GLU A 165 -20.26 17.86 2.53
C GLU A 165 -20.27 18.40 3.98
N LYS A 166 -20.40 17.51 4.96
CA LYS A 166 -20.41 17.85 6.41
C LYS A 166 -19.03 18.23 6.96
N GLN A 167 -17.94 17.84 6.29
CA GLN A 167 -16.57 18.04 6.82
C GLN A 167 -15.98 19.42 6.54
N GLY A 168 -16.67 20.28 5.82
CA GLY A 168 -16.19 21.64 5.51
C GLY A 168 -14.97 21.64 4.57
N ILE A 169 -14.79 20.62 3.75
CA ILE A 169 -13.77 20.56 2.70
C ILE A 169 -14.26 21.40 1.51
N ASP A 170 -13.39 22.24 0.94
CA ASP A 170 -13.77 23.07 -0.20
C ASP A 170 -13.61 22.29 -1.52
N TYR A 171 -12.52 21.55 -1.68
CA TYR A 171 -12.20 20.81 -2.89
C TYR A 171 -11.66 19.44 -2.58
N ALA A 172 -12.11 18.42 -3.32
CA ALA A 172 -11.51 17.10 -3.34
C ALA A 172 -11.08 16.76 -4.76
N VAL A 173 -9.80 16.40 -4.94
CA VAL A 173 -9.20 16.23 -6.27
C VAL A 173 -8.65 14.82 -6.39
N GLN A 174 -9.25 14.01 -7.26
CA GLN A 174 -8.83 12.66 -7.57
C GLN A 174 -7.93 12.65 -8.81
N GLY A 175 -6.79 11.99 -8.74
CA GLY A 175 -5.86 11.81 -9.84
C GLY A 175 -4.47 12.37 -9.56
N GLU A 176 -3.58 12.20 -10.54
CA GLU A 176 -2.21 12.70 -10.45
C GLU A 176 -2.19 14.19 -10.80
N THR A 177 -1.65 15.02 -9.94
CA THR A 177 -1.76 16.48 -10.04
C THR A 177 -0.44 17.21 -10.20
N GLU A 178 0.69 16.51 -10.20
CA GLU A 178 2.02 17.12 -10.08
C GLU A 178 2.36 18.10 -11.23
N ASP A 179 1.84 17.84 -12.42
CA ASP A 179 2.04 18.70 -13.59
C ASP A 179 1.04 19.89 -13.66
N VAL A 180 -0.10 19.79 -12.98
CA VAL A 180 -1.17 20.80 -13.04
C VAL A 180 -1.41 21.54 -11.72
N ILE A 181 -0.73 21.15 -10.63
CA ILE A 181 -1.02 21.65 -9.27
C ILE A 181 -0.89 23.17 -9.15
N ASN A 182 0.10 23.77 -9.80
CA ASN A 182 0.31 25.20 -9.76
C ASN A 182 -0.88 25.97 -10.38
N GLU A 183 -1.34 25.52 -11.53
CA GLU A 183 -2.45 26.14 -12.23
C GLU A 183 -3.78 25.87 -11.53
N LEU A 184 -3.97 24.66 -11.05
CA LEU A 184 -5.13 24.29 -10.23
C LEU A 184 -5.26 25.19 -9.00
N PHE A 185 -4.16 25.42 -8.27
CA PHE A 185 -4.17 26.26 -7.09
C PHE A 185 -4.42 27.71 -7.44
N ASP A 186 -3.83 28.23 -8.52
CA ASP A 186 -4.08 29.60 -8.99
C ASP A 186 -5.55 29.80 -9.33
N GLN A 187 -6.18 28.88 -10.03
CA GLN A 187 -7.61 28.96 -10.39
C GLN A 187 -8.54 28.85 -9.17
N ILE A 188 -8.21 28.00 -8.20
CA ILE A 188 -8.94 27.91 -6.93
C ILE A 188 -8.85 29.23 -6.17
N VAL A 189 -7.67 29.84 -6.09
CA VAL A 189 -7.44 31.12 -5.39
C VAL A 189 -8.20 32.27 -6.06
N GLN A 190 -8.21 32.27 -7.40
CA GLN A 190 -8.93 33.28 -8.20
C GLN A 190 -10.46 33.07 -8.19
N GLY A 191 -10.96 31.96 -7.64
CA GLY A 191 -12.38 31.65 -7.63
C GLY A 191 -12.94 31.26 -9.00
N MET A 192 -12.08 30.78 -9.89
CA MET A 192 -12.47 30.33 -11.24
C MET A 192 -13.07 28.92 -11.25
N ILE A 193 -12.90 28.18 -10.16
CA ILE A 193 -13.41 26.81 -9.99
C ILE A 193 -14.36 26.80 -8.78
N ASP A 194 -15.58 26.33 -8.98
CA ASP A 194 -16.55 26.14 -7.91
C ASP A 194 -16.12 25.03 -6.95
N LYS A 195 -16.50 25.15 -5.68
CA LYS A 195 -16.23 24.12 -4.68
C LYS A 195 -16.86 22.78 -5.07
N GLY A 196 -16.18 21.69 -4.76
CA GLY A 196 -16.69 20.34 -5.00
C GLY A 196 -15.62 19.28 -5.21
N MET A 197 -16.03 18.17 -5.81
CA MET A 197 -15.18 17.03 -6.13
C MET A 197 -14.85 17.03 -7.63
N PHE A 198 -13.58 16.77 -7.94
CA PHE A 198 -13.05 16.81 -9.29
C PHE A 198 -12.16 15.62 -9.56
N LYS A 199 -12.16 15.18 -10.82
CA LYS A 199 -11.17 14.21 -11.34
C LYS A 199 -10.24 14.93 -12.31
N ILE A 200 -8.95 14.69 -12.19
CA ILE A 200 -7.98 15.08 -13.21
C ILE A 200 -8.09 14.06 -14.34
N GLY A 201 -8.42 14.52 -15.52
CA GLY A 201 -8.68 13.63 -16.65
C GLY A 201 -8.55 14.32 -18.00
N TYR A 202 -9.03 13.65 -19.01
CA TYR A 202 -9.07 14.13 -20.39
C TYR A 202 -10.07 15.25 -20.60
N THR A 203 -9.66 16.27 -21.37
CA THR A 203 -10.52 16.81 -22.40
C THR A 203 -9.89 16.53 -23.76
N THR A 204 -10.70 16.09 -24.69
CA THR A 204 -10.36 16.10 -26.09
C THR A 204 -10.45 17.55 -26.59
N PHE A 205 -9.37 18.12 -27.12
CA PHE A 205 -9.42 19.24 -28.07
C PHE A 205 -9.39 20.69 -27.61
N ASP A 206 -9.05 21.01 -26.36
CA ASP A 206 -8.78 22.41 -26.03
C ASP A 206 -7.40 22.57 -25.39
N GLU A 207 -6.67 23.61 -25.79
CA GLU A 207 -5.34 23.94 -25.26
C GLU A 207 -5.41 24.70 -23.93
N SER A 208 -6.61 25.02 -23.44
CA SER A 208 -6.82 25.70 -22.18
C SER A 208 -7.13 24.74 -21.03
N PHE A 209 -6.65 25.09 -19.85
CA PHE A 209 -7.05 24.41 -18.60
C PHE A 209 -8.48 24.83 -18.27
N HIS A 210 -9.43 23.94 -18.36
CA HIS A 210 -10.80 24.22 -17.97
C HIS A 210 -11.51 23.02 -17.38
N MET A 211 -12.57 23.31 -16.68
CA MET A 211 -13.41 22.33 -16.02
C MET A 211 -14.55 21.91 -16.94
N THR A 212 -14.81 20.64 -16.99
CA THR A 212 -15.95 20.08 -17.74
C THR A 212 -16.73 19.10 -16.87
N THR A 213 -17.98 18.88 -17.22
CA THR A 213 -18.85 17.87 -16.59
C THR A 213 -19.21 16.83 -17.62
N VAL A 214 -18.97 15.55 -17.29
CA VAL A 214 -19.32 14.40 -18.09
C VAL A 214 -20.05 13.40 -17.20
N ASN A 215 -21.27 13.03 -17.54
CA ASN A 215 -22.11 12.11 -16.75
C ASN A 215 -22.18 12.49 -15.23
N ASP A 216 -22.44 13.78 -14.96
CA ASP A 216 -22.48 14.37 -13.61
C ASP A 216 -21.15 14.35 -12.81
N GLU A 217 -20.07 13.85 -13.38
CA GLU A 217 -18.73 13.98 -12.81
C GLU A 217 -18.04 15.26 -13.31
N LYS A 218 -17.45 16.02 -12.40
CA LYS A 218 -16.66 17.21 -12.75
C LYS A 218 -15.21 16.81 -13.02
N PHE A 219 -14.69 17.23 -14.17
CA PHE A 219 -13.32 16.97 -14.58
C PHE A 219 -12.51 18.25 -14.69
N ILE A 220 -11.26 18.18 -14.27
CA ILE A 220 -10.25 19.18 -14.56
C ILE A 220 -9.39 18.62 -15.71
N ALA A 221 -9.42 19.34 -16.83
CA ALA A 221 -8.68 18.93 -18.00
C ALA A 221 -7.19 19.16 -17.85
N ARG A 222 -6.40 18.23 -18.38
CA ARG A 222 -4.98 18.44 -18.67
C ARG A 222 -4.83 19.00 -20.08
N THR A 223 -4.01 20.02 -20.23
CA THR A 223 -3.73 20.68 -21.51
C THR A 223 -2.86 19.84 -22.45
N SER A 224 -2.25 18.74 -21.97
CA SER A 224 -1.38 17.93 -22.80
C SER A 224 -1.51 16.44 -22.53
N TYR A 225 -1.80 15.69 -23.61
CA TYR A 225 -1.57 14.25 -23.77
C TYR A 225 -2.02 13.30 -22.65
N GLY A 226 -3.30 13.29 -22.34
CA GLY A 226 -3.86 12.18 -21.59
C GLY A 226 -4.15 12.45 -20.11
N ALA A 227 -4.87 11.51 -19.50
CA ALA A 227 -5.31 11.59 -18.11
C ALA A 227 -4.14 11.56 -17.08
N TYR A 228 -2.91 11.35 -17.54
CA TYR A 228 -1.75 11.12 -16.68
C TYR A 228 -0.55 11.96 -17.12
N PRO A 229 0.23 12.53 -16.17
CA PRO A 229 1.43 13.31 -16.51
C PRO A 229 2.51 12.43 -17.13
N LYS A 230 3.32 13.02 -17.96
CA LYS A 230 4.61 12.40 -18.33
C LYS A 230 5.55 12.45 -17.14
N LEU A 231 6.28 11.36 -16.86
CA LEU A 231 7.13 11.30 -15.66
C LEU A 231 8.27 12.31 -15.68
N GLU A 232 8.77 12.69 -16.85
CA GLU A 232 9.76 13.75 -17.01
C GLU A 232 9.26 15.16 -16.67
N GLN A 233 7.94 15.35 -16.58
CA GLN A 233 7.30 16.61 -16.12
C GLN A 233 7.15 16.66 -14.60
N ILE A 234 7.35 15.52 -13.92
CA ILE A 234 7.24 15.41 -12.48
C ILE A 234 8.61 15.71 -11.86
N PRO A 235 8.76 16.77 -11.06
CA PRO A 235 10.04 17.12 -10.47
C PRO A 235 10.51 16.05 -9.46
N THR A 236 11.82 15.91 -9.30
CA THR A 236 12.40 15.10 -8.22
C THR A 236 12.11 15.76 -6.86
N ILE A 237 11.97 14.95 -5.81
CA ILE A 237 11.78 15.47 -4.46
C ILE A 237 12.97 16.33 -4.04
N VAL A 238 12.73 17.31 -3.18
CA VAL A 238 13.76 18.23 -2.67
C VAL A 238 14.05 18.05 -1.18
N ARG A 239 13.22 17.30 -0.48
CA ARG A 239 13.36 16.94 0.95
C ARG A 239 12.97 15.46 1.15
N PRO A 240 13.47 14.81 2.22
CA PRO A 240 13.33 13.38 2.39
C PRO A 240 11.90 12.91 2.63
N THR A 241 11.64 11.70 2.17
CA THR A 241 10.37 10.98 2.33
C THR A 241 10.41 10.06 3.54
N ILE A 242 9.23 9.73 4.06
CA ILE A 242 9.07 8.70 5.10
C ILE A 242 9.58 7.37 4.56
N LYS A 243 10.34 6.65 5.41
CA LYS A 243 10.98 5.37 5.10
C LYS A 243 11.93 5.41 3.89
N SER A 244 12.36 6.61 3.45
CA SER A 244 13.22 6.79 2.26
C SER A 244 12.62 6.18 0.99
N MET A 245 11.31 6.34 0.80
CA MET A 245 10.60 5.87 -0.38
C MET A 245 11.01 6.66 -1.62
N VAL A 246 11.21 5.94 -2.71
CA VAL A 246 11.52 6.48 -4.04
C VAL A 246 10.72 5.73 -5.08
N GLU A 247 10.00 6.44 -5.92
CA GLU A 247 9.19 5.85 -6.97
C GLU A 247 10.03 5.49 -8.20
N ILE A 248 9.85 4.30 -8.76
CA ILE A 248 10.58 3.85 -9.95
C ILE A 248 9.70 3.75 -11.20
N MET A 249 8.41 3.54 -11.02
CA MET A 249 7.42 3.48 -12.11
C MET A 249 6.01 3.72 -11.59
N ARG A 250 5.11 4.06 -12.49
CA ARG A 250 3.66 4.15 -12.26
C ARG A 250 2.89 3.27 -13.22
N GLY A 251 1.80 2.69 -12.72
CA GLY A 251 0.98 1.71 -13.44
C GLY A 251 1.55 0.30 -13.32
N CYS A 252 0.69 -0.69 -13.52
CA CYS A 252 1.04 -2.10 -13.40
C CYS A 252 0.86 -2.86 -14.73
N GLY A 253 -0.20 -2.55 -15.48
CA GLY A 253 -0.50 -3.16 -16.77
C GLY A 253 -0.99 -4.63 -16.71
N VAL A 254 -0.93 -5.29 -15.53
CA VAL A 254 -1.27 -6.72 -15.38
C VAL A 254 -2.73 -7.04 -15.67
N GLY A 255 -3.65 -6.07 -15.54
CA GLY A 255 -5.02 -6.23 -16.01
C GLY A 255 -5.99 -6.88 -15.02
N CYS A 256 -5.66 -6.95 -13.72
CA CYS A 256 -6.61 -7.40 -12.70
C CYS A 256 -7.86 -6.52 -12.74
N ASP A 257 -9.05 -7.12 -12.88
CA ASP A 257 -10.29 -6.39 -13.14
C ASP A 257 -10.83 -5.63 -11.93
N PHE A 258 -10.47 -6.04 -10.71
CA PHE A 258 -10.82 -5.39 -9.45
C PHE A 258 -9.90 -4.21 -9.08
N CYS A 259 -8.76 -4.02 -9.77
CA CYS A 259 -7.71 -3.08 -9.37
C CYS A 259 -7.70 -1.80 -10.22
N GLU A 260 -7.76 -0.62 -9.58
CA GLU A 260 -7.67 0.67 -10.26
C GLU A 260 -6.30 0.90 -10.93
N VAL A 261 -5.22 0.42 -10.31
CA VAL A 261 -3.86 0.64 -10.81
C VAL A 261 -3.65 0.08 -12.22
N THR A 262 -4.37 -0.98 -12.57
CA THR A 262 -4.32 -1.57 -13.91
C THR A 262 -4.84 -0.64 -15.01
N LEU A 263 -5.62 0.38 -14.63
CA LEU A 263 -6.16 1.38 -15.56
C LEU A 263 -5.15 2.50 -15.85
N ARG A 264 -4.06 2.57 -15.09
CA ARG A 264 -3.00 3.57 -15.26
C ARG A 264 -1.98 3.09 -16.30
N PRO A 265 -1.54 3.96 -17.23
CA PRO A 265 -0.52 3.59 -18.20
C PRO A 265 0.82 3.31 -17.51
N LEU A 266 1.56 2.36 -18.05
CA LEU A 266 2.93 2.08 -17.63
C LEU A 266 3.85 3.24 -18.01
N ARG A 267 4.53 3.80 -17.01
CA ARG A 267 5.51 4.88 -17.16
C ARG A 267 6.67 4.63 -16.22
N TYR A 268 7.89 4.91 -16.66
CA TYR A 268 9.12 4.54 -15.95
C TYR A 268 9.97 5.78 -15.67
N TYR A 269 10.43 5.91 -14.43
CA TYR A 269 11.45 6.90 -14.10
C TYR A 269 12.80 6.46 -14.62
N THR A 270 13.64 7.42 -15.00
CA THR A 270 15.04 7.16 -15.38
C THR A 270 15.89 6.82 -14.16
N LEU A 271 16.96 6.08 -14.37
CA LEU A 271 17.92 5.75 -13.29
C LEU A 271 18.51 7.00 -12.65
N ASP A 272 18.71 8.08 -13.42
CA ASP A 272 19.19 9.36 -12.90
C ASP A 272 18.20 10.02 -11.94
N MET A 273 16.90 10.03 -12.28
CA MET A 273 15.85 10.54 -11.39
C MET A 273 15.75 9.70 -10.10
N ILE A 274 15.79 8.38 -10.23
CA ILE A 274 15.77 7.45 -9.09
C ILE A 274 16.97 7.72 -8.17
N ARG A 275 18.17 7.85 -8.74
CA ARG A 275 19.40 8.18 -8.00
C ARG A 275 19.28 9.49 -7.24
N LYS A 276 18.83 10.57 -7.89
CA LYS A 276 18.67 11.90 -7.27
C LYS A 276 17.74 11.85 -6.06
N GLU A 277 16.63 11.14 -6.16
CA GLU A 277 15.70 11.01 -5.03
C GLU A 277 16.25 10.18 -3.88
N ILE A 278 17.03 9.13 -4.18
CA ILE A 278 17.75 8.37 -3.16
C ILE A 278 18.76 9.29 -2.44
N GLU A 279 19.53 10.08 -3.19
CA GLU A 279 20.50 11.03 -2.63
C GLU A 279 19.85 12.04 -1.69
N VAL A 280 18.68 12.58 -2.05
CA VAL A 280 17.89 13.48 -1.18
C VAL A 280 17.49 12.77 0.12
N ASN A 281 17.02 11.53 0.05
CA ASN A 281 16.66 10.75 1.22
C ASN A 281 17.86 10.46 2.13
N ILE A 282 19.00 10.12 1.55
CA ILE A 282 20.25 9.85 2.30
C ILE A 282 20.78 11.13 2.95
N ALA A 283 20.76 12.26 2.24
CA ALA A 283 21.15 13.55 2.79
C ALA A 283 20.25 13.96 3.97
N GLY A 284 18.99 13.54 3.97
CA GLY A 284 18.04 13.74 5.06
C GLY A 284 18.15 12.70 6.21
N GLY A 285 19.21 11.90 6.23
CA GLY A 285 19.47 10.93 7.32
C GLY A 285 18.87 9.54 7.10
N GLY A 286 18.32 9.25 5.92
CA GLY A 286 17.92 7.90 5.52
C GLY A 286 19.13 6.97 5.36
N ASP A 287 18.90 5.67 5.43
CA ASP A 287 19.95 4.65 5.25
C ASP A 287 19.53 3.53 4.29
N ARG A 288 18.42 3.71 3.60
CA ARG A 288 17.85 2.73 2.65
C ARG A 288 17.30 3.40 1.40
N ALA A 289 17.08 2.60 0.37
CA ALA A 289 16.27 2.95 -0.79
C ALA A 289 15.05 2.02 -0.83
N TRP A 290 13.86 2.54 -0.53
CA TRP A 290 12.62 1.78 -0.64
C TRP A 290 11.97 2.08 -1.99
N LEU A 291 12.16 1.14 -2.94
CA LEU A 291 11.81 1.30 -4.34
C LEU A 291 10.31 1.06 -4.54
N HIS A 292 9.57 2.14 -4.65
CA HIS A 292 8.12 2.08 -4.82
C HIS A 292 7.74 1.88 -6.28
N SER A 293 6.86 0.91 -6.48
CA SER A 293 6.17 0.66 -7.75
C SER A 293 4.89 -0.13 -7.48
N ASP A 294 3.97 -0.11 -8.41
CA ASP A 294 2.79 -0.97 -8.37
C ASP A 294 3.13 -2.43 -8.72
N GLU A 295 4.23 -2.65 -9.47
CA GLU A 295 4.74 -3.96 -9.87
C GLU A 295 6.24 -3.85 -10.24
N PHE A 296 7.12 -4.15 -9.30
CA PHE A 296 8.57 -3.98 -9.48
C PHE A 296 9.14 -4.72 -10.69
N PHE A 297 8.76 -5.99 -10.84
CA PHE A 297 9.26 -6.81 -11.95
C PHE A 297 8.72 -6.39 -13.33
N GLY A 298 7.74 -5.47 -13.33
CA GLY A 298 7.22 -4.83 -14.53
C GLY A 298 8.05 -3.66 -15.05
N TYR A 299 9.10 -3.25 -14.34
CA TYR A 299 9.94 -2.14 -14.79
C TYR A 299 10.60 -2.46 -16.12
N LYS A 300 10.19 -1.72 -17.17
CA LYS A 300 10.63 -1.90 -18.57
C LYS A 300 10.45 -3.31 -19.13
N HIS A 301 9.47 -4.07 -18.62
CA HIS A 301 9.24 -5.46 -19.04
C HIS A 301 9.13 -5.64 -20.56
N GLY A 302 9.54 -6.81 -21.03
CA GLY A 302 9.41 -7.25 -22.41
C GLY A 302 7.99 -7.78 -22.75
N GLN A 303 7.90 -8.48 -23.88
CA GLN A 303 6.66 -9.13 -24.29
C GLN A 303 6.17 -10.13 -23.24
N PHE A 304 4.83 -10.28 -23.16
CA PHE A 304 4.18 -11.17 -22.21
C PHE A 304 4.62 -10.95 -20.75
N PHE A 305 4.94 -9.71 -20.38
CA PHE A 305 5.41 -9.35 -19.05
C PHE A 305 6.68 -10.08 -18.60
N ALA A 306 7.51 -10.57 -19.52
CA ALA A 306 8.82 -11.09 -19.18
C ALA A 306 9.68 -9.97 -18.55
N PRO A 307 10.36 -10.21 -17.41
CA PRO A 307 11.13 -9.17 -16.76
C PRO A 307 12.33 -8.76 -17.63
N ASP A 308 12.57 -7.46 -17.75
CA ASP A 308 13.85 -6.96 -18.23
C ASP A 308 14.89 -7.10 -17.09
N GLN A 309 15.60 -8.22 -17.11
CA GLN A 309 16.50 -8.59 -16.03
C GLN A 309 17.65 -7.57 -15.85
N ASP A 310 18.17 -7.04 -16.94
CA ASP A 310 19.25 -6.05 -16.89
C ASP A 310 18.75 -4.71 -16.34
N ALA A 311 17.58 -4.25 -16.77
CA ALA A 311 16.97 -3.03 -16.23
C ALA A 311 16.68 -3.14 -14.72
N LEU A 312 16.21 -4.29 -14.23
CA LEU A 312 15.98 -4.53 -12.80
C LEU A 312 17.28 -4.56 -11.99
N VAL A 313 18.32 -5.17 -12.54
CA VAL A 313 19.66 -5.18 -11.97
C VAL A 313 20.23 -3.77 -11.90
N ASP A 314 20.04 -2.96 -12.94
CA ASP A 314 20.49 -1.57 -12.99
C ASP A 314 19.78 -0.70 -11.94
N VAL A 315 18.48 -0.92 -11.69
CA VAL A 315 17.75 -0.23 -10.61
C VAL A 315 18.37 -0.57 -9.24
N PHE A 316 18.64 -1.85 -8.95
CA PHE A 316 19.23 -2.26 -7.68
C PHE A 316 20.69 -1.77 -7.54
N ASN A 317 21.48 -1.84 -8.59
CA ASN A 317 22.84 -1.28 -8.61
C ASN A 317 22.82 0.23 -8.41
N THR A 318 21.91 0.94 -9.07
CA THR A 318 21.74 2.39 -8.88
C THR A 318 21.43 2.70 -7.42
N ALA A 319 20.49 2.00 -6.82
CA ALA A 319 20.12 2.20 -5.42
C ALA A 319 21.30 1.93 -4.47
N MET A 320 21.96 0.79 -4.62
CA MET A 320 23.05 0.38 -3.73
C MET A 320 24.37 1.13 -3.95
N SER A 321 24.54 1.82 -5.10
CA SER A 321 25.74 2.62 -5.39
C SER A 321 25.73 3.99 -4.70
N VAL A 322 24.58 4.49 -4.26
CA VAL A 322 24.51 5.77 -3.54
C VAL A 322 25.15 5.63 -2.16
N ARG A 323 26.17 6.45 -1.91
CA ARG A 323 26.91 6.40 -0.65
C ARG A 323 25.98 6.67 0.54
N GLY A 324 25.91 5.73 1.49
CA GLY A 324 25.04 5.81 2.68
C GLY A 324 23.88 4.83 2.62
N VAL A 325 23.52 4.28 1.47
CA VAL A 325 22.52 3.23 1.36
C VAL A 325 23.07 1.92 1.92
N LYS A 326 22.37 1.36 2.90
CA LYS A 326 22.70 0.07 3.54
C LYS A 326 21.84 -1.08 3.03
N SER A 327 20.63 -0.78 2.57
CA SER A 327 19.67 -1.77 2.09
C SER A 327 18.73 -1.18 1.04
N THR A 328 18.23 -2.05 0.17
CA THR A 328 17.19 -1.71 -0.80
C THR A 328 16.17 -2.84 -0.86
N ASN A 329 14.92 -2.51 -1.12
CA ASN A 329 13.86 -3.47 -1.38
C ASN A 329 12.77 -2.85 -2.25
N PRO A 330 12.06 -3.64 -3.07
CA PRO A 330 10.87 -3.20 -3.79
C PRO A 330 9.67 -3.13 -2.84
N THR A 331 8.62 -2.40 -3.21
CA THR A 331 7.35 -2.41 -2.48
C THR A 331 6.45 -3.57 -2.89
N HIS A 332 6.26 -3.78 -4.19
CA HIS A 332 5.35 -4.79 -4.73
C HIS A 332 6.01 -5.64 -5.81
N GLY A 333 5.62 -6.91 -5.90
CA GLY A 333 6.11 -7.82 -6.94
C GLY A 333 5.25 -9.05 -7.08
N ARG A 334 5.12 -9.56 -8.32
CA ARG A 334 4.38 -10.79 -8.63
C ARG A 334 5.18 -12.03 -8.26
N ILE A 335 4.50 -13.04 -7.72
CA ILE A 335 5.13 -14.31 -7.36
C ILE A 335 5.55 -15.17 -8.55
N SER A 336 4.96 -14.93 -9.73
CA SER A 336 5.31 -15.64 -10.96
C SER A 336 6.75 -15.36 -11.42
N ILE A 337 7.30 -14.20 -11.10
CA ILE A 337 8.67 -13.87 -11.51
C ILE A 337 9.71 -14.63 -10.71
N PRO A 338 9.70 -14.68 -9.36
CA PRO A 338 10.55 -15.59 -8.62
C PRO A 338 10.41 -17.06 -9.08
N ALA A 339 9.19 -17.50 -9.36
CA ALA A 339 8.93 -18.86 -9.83
C ALA A 339 9.56 -19.20 -11.18
N GLY A 340 9.60 -18.23 -12.10
CA GLY A 340 10.11 -18.42 -13.46
C GLY A 340 11.56 -17.97 -13.68
N PHE A 341 12.08 -17.09 -12.82
CA PHE A 341 13.40 -16.46 -12.97
C PHE A 341 14.21 -16.51 -11.67
N PRO A 342 14.52 -17.69 -11.13
CA PRO A 342 15.20 -17.82 -9.84
C PRO A 342 16.58 -17.17 -9.80
N GLU A 343 17.31 -17.19 -10.92
CA GLU A 343 18.65 -16.57 -11.04
C GLU A 343 18.59 -15.05 -10.94
N LEU A 344 17.52 -14.41 -11.44
CA LEU A 344 17.31 -12.97 -11.25
C LEU A 344 17.17 -12.65 -9.76
N ILE A 345 16.36 -13.41 -9.02
CA ILE A 345 16.15 -13.21 -7.59
C ILE A 345 17.46 -13.38 -6.82
N GLU A 346 18.27 -14.40 -7.16
CA GLU A 346 19.58 -14.60 -6.56
C GLU A 346 20.52 -13.41 -6.85
N LYS A 347 20.54 -12.90 -8.09
CA LYS A 347 21.36 -11.74 -8.50
C LYS A 347 20.96 -10.48 -7.73
N LEU A 348 19.65 -10.18 -7.66
CA LEU A 348 19.13 -9.03 -6.91
C LEU A 348 19.45 -9.15 -5.41
N SER A 349 19.33 -10.35 -4.85
CA SER A 349 19.65 -10.62 -3.44
C SER A 349 21.11 -10.33 -3.11
N LYS A 350 22.02 -10.73 -3.98
CA LYS A 350 23.45 -10.45 -3.82
C LYS A 350 23.73 -8.95 -3.85
N ILE A 351 23.11 -8.20 -4.78
CA ILE A 351 23.25 -6.74 -4.88
C ILE A 351 22.71 -6.06 -3.62
N ALA A 352 21.54 -6.44 -3.15
CA ALA A 352 20.90 -5.90 -1.95
C ALA A 352 21.56 -6.37 -0.64
N LYS A 353 22.54 -7.27 -0.71
CA LYS A 353 23.19 -7.91 0.45
C LYS A 353 22.17 -8.61 1.36
N ALA A 354 21.18 -9.26 0.73
CA ALA A 354 20.18 -10.05 1.46
C ALA A 354 20.83 -11.20 2.24
N GLY A 355 20.28 -11.51 3.39
CA GLY A 355 20.82 -12.54 4.29
C GLY A 355 19.97 -12.70 5.56
N PRO A 356 20.39 -13.55 6.50
CA PRO A 356 19.61 -13.85 7.71
C PRO A 356 19.23 -12.62 8.57
N ARG A 357 19.99 -11.53 8.46
CA ARG A 357 19.76 -10.27 9.19
C ARG A 357 19.26 -9.13 8.30
N ASN A 358 19.07 -9.39 7.00
CA ASN A 358 18.62 -8.42 6.01
C ASN A 358 17.69 -9.09 5.01
N TRP A 359 16.45 -9.32 5.43
CA TRP A 359 15.40 -9.86 4.58
C TRP A 359 14.82 -8.78 3.67
N ILE A 360 14.56 -9.12 2.43
CA ILE A 360 13.88 -8.26 1.47
C ILE A 360 12.37 -8.52 1.58
N GLY A 361 11.63 -7.57 2.15
CA GLY A 361 10.17 -7.61 2.16
C GLY A 361 9.60 -7.13 0.82
N VAL A 362 8.63 -7.85 0.28
CA VAL A 362 7.90 -7.47 -0.93
C VAL A 362 6.41 -7.78 -0.75
N GLN A 363 5.56 -6.80 -0.98
CA GLN A 363 4.12 -7.03 -0.97
C GLN A 363 3.72 -7.74 -2.26
N THR A 364 2.92 -8.80 -2.13
CA THR A 364 2.57 -9.66 -3.26
C THR A 364 1.09 -9.98 -3.22
N GLY A 365 0.36 -9.56 -4.23
CA GLY A 365 -1.05 -9.93 -4.38
C GLY A 365 -1.15 -11.41 -4.78
N LEU A 366 -1.51 -12.28 -3.85
CA LEU A 366 -1.85 -13.67 -4.13
C LEU A 366 -3.31 -13.79 -4.57
N GLU A 367 -4.16 -13.04 -3.94
CA GLU A 367 -5.59 -12.82 -4.10
C GLU A 367 -6.44 -14.07 -3.85
N THR A 368 -6.09 -15.23 -4.42
CA THR A 368 -6.83 -16.48 -4.26
C THR A 368 -5.93 -17.69 -4.41
N GLY A 369 -6.32 -18.81 -3.83
CA GLY A 369 -5.77 -20.14 -4.13
C GLY A 369 -6.48 -20.84 -5.30
N SER A 370 -7.64 -20.34 -5.72
CA SER A 370 -8.39 -20.92 -6.83
C SER A 370 -7.74 -20.57 -8.17
N GLU A 371 -7.46 -21.59 -8.95
CA GLU A 371 -6.96 -21.46 -10.31
C GLU A 371 -8.00 -20.83 -11.24
N GLU A 372 -9.28 -21.12 -11.02
CA GLU A 372 -10.41 -20.60 -11.79
C GLU A 372 -10.54 -19.08 -11.58
N LEU A 373 -10.55 -18.61 -10.33
CA LEU A 373 -10.60 -17.18 -10.04
C LEU A 373 -9.34 -16.46 -10.50
N ALA A 374 -8.17 -17.08 -10.39
CA ALA A 374 -6.92 -16.51 -10.89
C ALA A 374 -6.98 -16.27 -12.41
N LYS A 375 -7.48 -17.25 -13.17
CA LYS A 375 -7.67 -17.11 -14.62
C LYS A 375 -8.74 -16.08 -14.99
N ARG A 376 -9.78 -15.94 -14.18
CA ARG A 376 -10.91 -15.04 -14.43
C ARG A 376 -10.56 -13.58 -14.17
N HIS A 377 -10.03 -13.28 -12.98
CA HIS A 377 -9.87 -11.91 -12.48
C HIS A 377 -8.47 -11.33 -12.66
N MET A 378 -7.45 -12.18 -12.84
CA MET A 378 -6.06 -11.73 -12.95
C MET A 378 -5.21 -12.56 -13.92
N PRO A 379 -5.69 -12.79 -15.17
CA PRO A 379 -5.09 -13.75 -16.10
C PRO A 379 -3.64 -13.45 -16.46
N ALA A 380 -3.24 -12.18 -16.48
CA ALA A 380 -1.87 -11.80 -16.80
C ALA A 380 -0.93 -11.77 -15.58
N LYS A 381 -1.43 -12.00 -14.36
CA LYS A 381 -0.61 -11.96 -13.15
C LYS A 381 0.40 -13.10 -13.07
N THR A 382 0.11 -14.21 -13.73
CA THR A 382 1.01 -15.36 -13.80
C THR A 382 2.07 -15.21 -14.89
N LEU A 383 1.85 -14.34 -15.89
CA LEU A 383 2.78 -14.19 -16.99
C LEU A 383 4.19 -13.79 -16.52
N PRO A 384 5.25 -14.25 -17.20
CA PRO A 384 5.22 -15.02 -18.45
C PRO A 384 4.88 -16.51 -18.29
N LEU A 385 4.70 -17.02 -17.06
CA LEU A 385 4.27 -18.39 -16.83
C LEU A 385 2.79 -18.57 -17.17
N LYS A 386 2.45 -19.74 -17.67
CA LYS A 386 1.07 -20.09 -18.05
C LYS A 386 0.55 -21.21 -17.15
N ILE A 387 -0.54 -20.95 -16.43
CA ILE A 387 -1.23 -21.96 -15.63
C ILE A 387 -1.67 -23.12 -16.53
N GLY A 388 -1.38 -24.35 -16.08
CA GLY A 388 -1.66 -25.59 -16.80
C GLY A 388 -0.58 -26.01 -17.80
N VAL A 389 0.39 -25.12 -18.11
CA VAL A 389 1.57 -25.43 -18.94
C VAL A 389 2.83 -25.47 -18.07
N ASP A 390 3.08 -24.39 -17.33
CA ASP A 390 4.26 -24.24 -16.46
C ASP A 390 4.00 -24.69 -15.01
N GLY A 391 2.84 -25.28 -14.78
CA GLY A 391 2.35 -25.79 -13.50
C GLY A 391 0.95 -25.25 -13.18
N SER A 392 0.32 -25.82 -12.16
CA SER A 392 -0.89 -25.30 -11.55
C SER A 392 -0.59 -23.97 -10.82
N TRP A 393 -1.63 -23.19 -10.52
CA TRP A 393 -1.46 -21.97 -9.74
C TRP A 393 -0.76 -22.23 -8.40
N HIS A 394 -1.13 -23.29 -7.69
CA HIS A 394 -0.47 -23.67 -6.44
C HIS A 394 1.03 -23.97 -6.63
N GLU A 395 1.41 -24.70 -7.68
CA GLU A 395 2.81 -25.04 -7.94
C GLU A 395 3.65 -23.81 -8.28
N ILE A 396 3.10 -22.88 -9.07
CA ILE A 396 3.78 -21.60 -9.37
C ILE A 396 4.03 -20.83 -8.08
N VAL A 397 3.02 -20.70 -7.22
CA VAL A 397 3.14 -19.97 -5.95
C VAL A 397 4.13 -20.64 -5.01
N LEU A 398 4.04 -21.97 -4.84
CA LEU A 398 4.97 -22.74 -3.99
C LEU A 398 6.42 -22.58 -4.46
N ARG A 399 6.67 -22.69 -5.77
CA ARG A 399 8.00 -22.50 -6.37
C ARG A 399 8.51 -21.07 -6.16
N GLY A 400 7.66 -20.05 -6.34
CA GLY A 400 8.02 -18.66 -6.10
C GLY A 400 8.43 -18.42 -4.65
N VAL A 401 7.64 -18.86 -3.67
CA VAL A 401 7.97 -18.72 -2.24
C VAL A 401 9.23 -19.50 -1.87
N GLN A 402 9.45 -20.67 -2.47
CA GLN A 402 10.67 -21.45 -2.28
C GLN A 402 11.91 -20.65 -2.70
N VAL A 403 11.88 -20.05 -3.90
CA VAL A 403 12.98 -19.23 -4.44
C VAL A 403 13.20 -18.00 -3.58
N GLU A 404 12.13 -17.30 -3.20
CA GLU A 404 12.20 -16.13 -2.34
C GLU A 404 12.78 -16.46 -0.97
N THR A 405 12.27 -17.50 -0.30
CA THR A 405 12.78 -17.92 1.02
C THR A 405 14.25 -18.31 0.95
N LYS A 406 14.67 -19.04 -0.10
CA LYS A 406 16.07 -19.43 -0.30
C LYS A 406 16.98 -18.22 -0.40
N ASN A 407 16.51 -17.16 -1.04
CA ASN A 407 17.26 -15.93 -1.32
C ASN A 407 17.00 -14.79 -0.31
N TYR A 408 16.40 -15.08 0.84
CA TYR A 408 16.08 -14.13 1.91
C TYR A 408 15.09 -13.03 1.47
N TRP A 409 14.12 -13.41 0.64
CA TRP A 409 12.94 -12.59 0.38
C TRP A 409 11.76 -13.12 1.19
N ARG A 410 10.90 -12.20 1.59
CA ARG A 410 9.69 -12.51 2.37
C ARG A 410 8.49 -11.84 1.70
N PRO A 411 7.70 -12.56 0.91
CA PRO A 411 6.47 -12.03 0.36
C PRO A 411 5.44 -11.78 1.46
N ALA A 412 4.83 -10.60 1.42
CA ALA A 412 3.67 -10.26 2.22
C ALA A 412 2.43 -10.41 1.35
N PHE A 413 1.81 -11.58 1.40
CA PHE A 413 0.65 -11.88 0.58
C PHE A 413 -0.60 -11.14 1.04
N THR A 414 -1.37 -10.67 0.08
CA THR A 414 -2.79 -10.35 0.24
C THR A 414 -3.63 -11.43 -0.40
N VAL A 415 -4.69 -11.85 0.28
CA VAL A 415 -5.73 -12.74 -0.27
C VAL A 415 -7.07 -12.07 -0.13
N GLN A 416 -7.94 -12.24 -1.11
CA GLN A 416 -9.25 -11.60 -1.14
C GLN A 416 -10.34 -12.65 -0.99
N VAL A 417 -11.43 -12.28 -0.31
CA VAL A 417 -12.68 -13.02 -0.26
C VAL A 417 -13.82 -12.11 -0.75
N GLY A 418 -14.86 -12.71 -1.32
CA GLY A 418 -15.99 -11.97 -1.90
C GLY A 418 -15.73 -11.46 -3.31
N GLN A 419 -14.87 -12.13 -4.08
CA GLN A 419 -14.66 -11.85 -5.49
C GLN A 419 -15.91 -12.18 -6.32
N GLU A 420 -16.08 -11.54 -7.45
CA GLU A 420 -17.24 -11.80 -8.32
C GLU A 420 -17.24 -13.25 -8.83
N GLY A 421 -18.32 -13.98 -8.58
CA GLY A 421 -18.46 -15.40 -8.95
C GLY A 421 -17.65 -16.37 -8.09
N GLU A 422 -17.13 -15.94 -6.94
CA GLU A 422 -16.45 -16.78 -5.97
C GLU A 422 -17.41 -17.81 -5.37
N THR A 423 -16.93 -19.04 -5.23
CA THR A 423 -17.62 -20.17 -4.60
C THR A 423 -16.95 -20.60 -3.29
N ASP A 424 -17.61 -21.48 -2.54
CA ASP A 424 -17.02 -22.06 -1.32
C ASP A 424 -15.77 -22.90 -1.64
N GLU A 425 -15.75 -23.61 -2.77
CA GLU A 425 -14.60 -24.38 -3.24
C GLU A 425 -13.38 -23.49 -3.47
N ASP A 426 -13.56 -22.31 -4.06
CA ASP A 426 -12.48 -21.35 -4.31
C ASP A 426 -11.83 -20.87 -3.01
N ASN A 427 -12.66 -20.65 -1.97
CA ASN A 427 -12.16 -20.30 -0.64
C ASN A 427 -11.42 -21.46 0.00
N TRP A 428 -11.90 -22.70 -0.13
CA TRP A 428 -11.20 -23.89 0.38
C TRP A 428 -9.90 -24.16 -0.37
N ASP A 429 -9.80 -23.86 -1.67
CA ASP A 429 -8.53 -23.88 -2.41
C ASP A 429 -7.54 -22.86 -1.87
N THR A 430 -8.03 -21.67 -1.48
CA THR A 430 -7.20 -20.65 -0.84
C THR A 430 -6.70 -21.12 0.54
N VAL A 431 -7.54 -21.74 1.35
CA VAL A 431 -7.15 -22.38 2.62
C VAL A 431 -6.10 -23.46 2.39
N ALA A 432 -6.29 -24.32 1.36
CA ALA A 432 -5.34 -25.36 1.00
C ALA A 432 -3.97 -24.80 0.64
N LEU A 433 -3.92 -23.74 -0.16
CA LEU A 433 -2.67 -23.11 -0.55
C LEU A 433 -1.94 -22.50 0.66
N ILE A 434 -2.64 -21.74 1.52
CA ILE A 434 -2.06 -21.17 2.74
C ILE A 434 -1.49 -22.28 3.65
N ASN A 435 -2.22 -23.36 3.82
CA ASN A 435 -1.77 -24.51 4.62
C ASN A 435 -0.55 -25.20 4.02
N LYS A 436 -0.53 -25.43 2.69
CA LYS A 436 0.64 -26.00 1.99
C LYS A 436 1.87 -25.12 2.20
N LEU A 437 1.77 -23.81 1.97
CA LEU A 437 2.84 -22.86 2.19
C LEU A 437 3.34 -22.88 3.64
N SER A 438 2.41 -22.88 4.62
CA SER A 438 2.73 -22.87 6.06
C SER A 438 3.46 -24.13 6.56
N ASN A 439 3.38 -25.23 5.81
CA ASN A 439 4.00 -26.51 6.13
C ASN A 439 5.14 -26.88 5.16
N SER A 440 5.54 -25.98 4.28
CA SER A 440 6.64 -26.17 3.33
C SER A 440 7.97 -25.67 3.88
N TYR A 441 9.05 -26.26 3.39
CA TYR A 441 10.42 -25.97 3.83
C TYR A 441 11.36 -25.94 2.61
N VAL A 442 12.43 -25.15 2.73
CA VAL A 442 13.57 -25.14 1.80
C VAL A 442 14.87 -25.09 2.59
N ASP A 443 15.80 -25.98 2.29
CA ASP A 443 17.11 -26.08 2.96
C ASP A 443 16.99 -26.12 4.51
N GLY A 444 15.99 -26.87 5.03
CA GLY A 444 15.70 -27.00 6.46
C GLY A 444 15.02 -25.78 7.10
N ARG A 445 14.78 -24.70 6.35
CA ARG A 445 14.07 -23.51 6.81
C ARG A 445 12.60 -23.56 6.39
N PRO A 446 11.64 -23.22 7.25
CA PRO A 446 10.25 -23.07 6.85
C PRO A 446 10.13 -21.93 5.82
N PHE A 447 9.13 -22.01 4.95
CA PHE A 447 8.82 -20.92 4.04
C PHE A 447 8.53 -19.64 4.83
N GLU A 448 9.12 -18.55 4.36
CA GLU A 448 9.02 -17.22 4.97
C GLU A 448 8.05 -16.36 4.15
N PHE A 449 6.86 -16.12 4.70
CA PHE A 449 5.85 -15.24 4.11
C PHE A 449 4.91 -14.74 5.20
N THR A 450 4.17 -13.69 4.91
CA THR A 450 2.99 -13.30 5.68
C THR A 450 1.76 -13.36 4.78
N VAL A 451 0.56 -13.42 5.36
CA VAL A 451 -0.68 -13.40 4.59
C VAL A 451 -1.74 -12.57 5.31
N THR A 452 -2.29 -11.59 4.61
CA THR A 452 -3.34 -10.70 5.10
C THR A 452 -4.62 -10.94 4.29
N PRO A 453 -5.68 -11.45 4.92
CA PRO A 453 -6.96 -11.61 4.24
C PRO A 453 -7.68 -10.26 4.15
N MET A 454 -8.29 -10.00 3.00
CA MET A 454 -9.05 -8.78 2.73
C MET A 454 -10.40 -9.11 2.12
N LEU A 455 -11.38 -8.27 2.42
CA LEU A 455 -12.63 -8.24 1.67
C LEU A 455 -12.38 -7.60 0.31
N ASN A 456 -12.92 -8.19 -0.75
CA ASN A 456 -12.84 -7.60 -2.08
C ASN A 456 -13.63 -6.28 -2.12
N VAL A 457 -12.94 -5.18 -2.37
CA VAL A 457 -13.50 -3.85 -2.64
C VAL A 457 -13.03 -3.46 -4.04
N PRO A 458 -13.77 -3.83 -5.09
CA PRO A 458 -13.31 -3.62 -6.46
C PRO A 458 -13.36 -2.14 -6.83
N LEU A 459 -12.22 -1.59 -7.25
CA LEU A 459 -12.02 -0.20 -7.67
C LEU A 459 -11.58 -0.09 -9.15
N GLY A 460 -11.41 -1.24 -9.82
CA GLY A 460 -10.96 -1.32 -11.20
C GLY A 460 -12.07 -1.25 -12.24
N ARG A 461 -12.06 -2.18 -13.18
CA ARG A 461 -13.10 -2.33 -14.21
C ARG A 461 -14.42 -2.80 -13.61
N ILE A 462 -14.36 -3.71 -12.65
CA ILE A 462 -15.50 -4.09 -11.82
C ILE A 462 -15.69 -3.00 -10.78
N LYS A 463 -16.89 -2.46 -10.71
CA LYS A 463 -17.22 -1.42 -9.71
C LYS A 463 -17.75 -2.06 -8.43
N ALA A 464 -17.40 -1.47 -7.28
CA ALA A 464 -17.91 -1.90 -5.99
C ALA A 464 -19.44 -1.87 -5.97
N ARG A 465 -20.05 -2.98 -5.61
CA ARG A 465 -21.47 -3.01 -5.18
C ARG A 465 -21.58 -2.34 -3.82
N LYS A 466 -22.78 -1.93 -3.42
CA LYS A 466 -23.00 -1.34 -2.09
C LYS A 466 -22.36 -2.23 -1.01
N LEU A 467 -21.43 -1.66 -0.25
CA LEU A 467 -20.63 -2.34 0.78
C LEU A 467 -21.47 -2.91 1.95
N SER A 468 -22.77 -2.61 2.00
CA SER A 468 -23.69 -3.02 3.09
C SER A 468 -24.07 -4.49 3.11
N ASP A 469 -23.80 -5.27 2.06
CA ASP A 469 -24.39 -6.61 1.88
C ASP A 469 -23.37 -7.76 1.98
N ALA A 470 -22.12 -7.50 2.34
CA ALA A 470 -21.10 -8.54 2.46
C ALA A 470 -21.18 -9.27 3.80
N LEU A 471 -22.12 -10.21 3.92
CA LEU A 471 -22.06 -11.24 4.95
C LEU A 471 -20.95 -12.23 4.56
N LEU A 472 -19.91 -12.36 5.42
CA LEU A 472 -18.89 -13.37 5.23
C LEU A 472 -19.50 -14.77 5.40
N THR A 473 -19.26 -15.65 4.42
CA THR A 473 -19.69 -17.05 4.47
C THR A 473 -18.75 -17.89 5.36
N GLU A 474 -19.16 -19.12 5.67
CA GLU A 474 -18.32 -20.08 6.40
C GLU A 474 -16.94 -20.24 5.75
N SER A 475 -16.89 -20.44 4.44
CA SER A 475 -15.65 -20.67 3.70
C SER A 475 -14.74 -19.42 3.70
N MET A 476 -15.31 -18.22 3.61
CA MET A 476 -14.56 -16.96 3.75
C MET A 476 -13.97 -16.83 5.15
N PHE A 477 -14.72 -17.19 6.22
CA PHE A 477 -14.15 -17.23 7.58
C PHE A 477 -13.04 -18.27 7.72
N ALA A 478 -13.08 -19.38 6.99
CA ALA A 478 -11.99 -20.34 6.96
C ALA A 478 -10.71 -19.74 6.36
N VAL A 479 -10.80 -18.91 5.31
CA VAL A 479 -9.65 -18.16 4.75
C VAL A 479 -9.08 -17.19 5.79
N TYR A 480 -9.92 -16.42 6.48
CA TYR A 480 -9.47 -15.54 7.57
C TYR A 480 -8.78 -16.33 8.68
N TYR A 481 -9.37 -17.44 9.09
CA TYR A 481 -8.79 -18.30 10.13
C TYR A 481 -7.41 -18.84 9.74
N ALA A 482 -7.27 -19.41 8.53
CA ALA A 482 -6.00 -19.92 8.04
C ALA A 482 -4.92 -18.83 7.95
N SER A 483 -5.30 -17.66 7.46
CA SER A 483 -4.41 -16.49 7.33
C SER A 483 -3.91 -16.00 8.68
N TYR A 484 -4.79 -15.71 9.61
CA TYR A 484 -4.39 -15.22 10.94
C TYR A 484 -3.66 -16.26 11.77
N ARG A 485 -3.98 -17.55 11.61
CA ARG A 485 -3.22 -18.65 12.22
C ARG A 485 -1.77 -18.65 11.75
N HIS A 486 -1.56 -18.47 10.44
CA HIS A 486 -0.20 -18.37 9.91
C HIS A 486 0.50 -17.11 10.42
N LEU A 487 -0.16 -15.97 10.40
CA LEU A 487 0.38 -14.70 10.86
C LEU A 487 0.80 -14.76 12.34
N ALA A 488 -0.01 -15.38 13.21
CA ALA A 488 0.33 -15.58 14.62
C ALA A 488 1.55 -16.48 14.80
N LYS A 489 1.69 -17.54 13.98
CA LYS A 489 2.88 -18.41 13.94
C LYS A 489 4.14 -17.62 13.57
N MET A 490 4.03 -16.72 12.59
CA MET A 490 5.14 -15.85 12.16
C MET A 490 5.50 -14.83 13.25
N ALA A 491 4.52 -14.13 13.80
CA ALA A 491 4.73 -13.10 14.83
C ALA A 491 5.44 -13.66 16.07
N SER A 492 5.10 -14.87 16.51
CA SER A 492 5.76 -15.54 17.64
C SER A 492 7.23 -15.87 17.35
N ARG A 493 7.59 -16.11 16.09
CA ARG A 493 8.95 -16.44 15.66
C ARG A 493 9.82 -15.18 15.50
N ASP A 494 9.26 -14.10 14.97
CA ASP A 494 10.01 -12.90 14.56
C ASP A 494 10.08 -11.81 15.64
N SER A 495 9.26 -11.89 16.69
CA SER A 495 9.13 -10.85 17.73
C SER A 495 10.44 -10.42 18.42
N GLY A 496 11.50 -11.22 18.29
CA GLY A 496 12.83 -10.92 18.84
C GLY A 496 13.84 -10.27 17.89
N SER A 497 13.66 -10.37 16.57
CA SER A 497 14.73 -10.06 15.59
C SER A 497 14.58 -8.72 14.87
N GLU A 498 13.39 -8.20 14.68
CA GLU A 498 13.15 -7.07 13.75
C GLU A 498 12.94 -5.69 14.41
N SER A 499 12.71 -5.59 15.73
CA SER A 499 12.47 -4.28 16.36
C SER A 499 13.76 -3.49 16.58
N LYS A 500 13.88 -2.31 15.95
CA LYS A 500 14.90 -1.32 16.27
C LYS A 500 14.47 -0.57 17.56
N GLY A 501 15.32 -0.58 18.60
CA GLY A 501 15.04 0.11 19.86
C GLY A 501 15.92 -0.38 20.99
N ASN A 502 15.80 0.27 22.16
CA ASN A 502 16.49 -0.23 23.35
C ASN A 502 15.89 -1.57 23.83
N PRO A 503 16.62 -2.39 24.61
CA PRO A 503 16.17 -3.71 25.02
C PRO A 503 14.79 -3.73 25.72
N ALA A 504 14.51 -2.71 26.54
CA ALA A 504 13.23 -2.62 27.26
C ALA A 504 12.05 -2.37 26.30
N THR A 505 12.21 -1.47 25.32
CA THR A 505 11.19 -1.22 24.30
C THR A 505 10.94 -2.47 23.45
N ARG A 506 12.00 -3.19 23.09
CA ARG A 506 11.91 -4.45 22.34
C ARG A 506 11.13 -5.50 23.13
N MET A 507 11.44 -5.67 24.40
CA MET A 507 10.78 -6.64 25.27
C MET A 507 9.29 -6.31 25.48
N ALA A 508 8.98 -5.02 25.70
CA ALA A 508 7.59 -4.56 25.81
C ALA A 508 6.81 -4.77 24.51
N LEU A 509 7.40 -4.43 23.37
CA LEU A 509 6.78 -4.64 22.06
C LEU A 509 6.54 -6.13 21.77
N THR A 510 7.53 -6.99 22.06
CA THR A 510 7.40 -8.45 21.93
C THR A 510 6.27 -8.99 22.80
N GLY A 511 6.16 -8.52 24.04
CA GLY A 511 5.07 -8.90 24.95
C GLY A 511 3.70 -8.50 24.42
N VAL A 512 3.56 -7.25 23.98
CA VAL A 512 2.29 -6.74 23.38
C VAL A 512 1.93 -7.50 22.11
N MET A 513 2.90 -7.78 21.24
CA MET A 513 2.66 -8.50 19.98
C MET A 513 2.25 -9.96 20.23
N ASN A 514 2.89 -10.65 21.16
CA ASN A 514 2.55 -12.03 21.50
C ASN A 514 1.15 -12.13 22.16
N LEU A 515 0.86 -11.24 23.11
CA LEU A 515 -0.47 -11.18 23.73
C LEU A 515 -1.55 -10.78 22.75
N GLY A 516 -1.29 -9.78 21.90
CA GLY A 516 -2.18 -9.32 20.85
C GLY A 516 -2.44 -10.41 19.81
N GLY A 517 -1.39 -11.08 19.36
CA GLY A 517 -1.48 -12.22 18.43
C GLY A 517 -2.30 -13.37 19.01
N TYR A 518 -2.06 -13.72 20.28
CA TYR A 518 -2.85 -14.74 20.97
C TYR A 518 -4.32 -14.34 21.12
N ALA A 519 -4.59 -13.10 21.55
CA ALA A 519 -5.95 -12.59 21.69
C ALA A 519 -6.70 -12.58 20.35
N MET A 520 -6.03 -12.10 19.29
CA MET A 520 -6.57 -12.10 17.93
C MET A 520 -6.89 -13.54 17.48
N MET A 521 -5.98 -14.49 17.67
CA MET A 521 -6.22 -15.89 17.31
C MET A 521 -7.42 -16.47 18.04
N LYS A 522 -7.57 -16.22 19.34
CA LYS A 522 -8.72 -16.67 20.10
C LYS A 522 -10.01 -16.01 19.63
N PHE A 523 -9.95 -14.73 19.28
CA PHE A 523 -11.07 -14.01 18.72
C PHE A 523 -11.51 -14.59 17.36
N ILE A 524 -10.58 -14.75 16.43
CA ILE A 524 -10.84 -15.31 15.09
C ILE A 524 -11.33 -16.77 15.20
N GLU A 525 -10.76 -17.58 16.08
CA GLU A 525 -11.23 -18.95 16.31
C GLU A 525 -12.67 -19.00 16.80
N ARG A 526 -13.04 -18.08 17.72
CA ARG A 526 -14.43 -17.97 18.20
C ARG A 526 -15.38 -17.53 17.09
N LEU A 527 -14.99 -16.55 16.29
CA LEU A 527 -15.77 -16.09 15.15
C LEU A 527 -15.96 -17.21 14.13
N ALA A 528 -14.89 -17.89 13.74
CA ALA A 528 -14.93 -18.98 12.79
C ALA A 528 -15.90 -20.09 13.27
N LYS A 529 -15.80 -20.52 14.54
CA LYS A 529 -16.74 -21.48 15.14
C LYS A 529 -18.18 -20.98 15.15
N LYS A 530 -18.40 -19.68 15.46
CA LYS A 530 -19.74 -19.08 15.46
C LYS A 530 -20.38 -19.11 14.07
N HIS A 531 -19.57 -19.00 13.02
CA HIS A 531 -19.98 -19.05 11.62
C HIS A 531 -19.89 -20.45 10.99
N GLY A 532 -19.80 -21.50 11.80
CA GLY A 532 -19.91 -22.89 11.36
C GLY A 532 -18.62 -23.52 10.88
N VAL A 533 -17.47 -22.78 10.88
CA VAL A 533 -16.20 -23.31 10.39
C VAL A 533 -15.73 -24.50 11.20
N ASP A 534 -15.53 -25.63 10.53
CA ASP A 534 -14.79 -26.76 11.09
C ASP A 534 -13.30 -26.41 11.21
N ILE A 535 -12.88 -26.10 12.43
CA ILE A 535 -11.52 -25.66 12.73
C ILE A 535 -10.48 -26.73 12.41
N GLU A 536 -10.79 -28.02 12.61
CA GLU A 536 -9.84 -29.10 12.32
C GLU A 536 -9.71 -29.29 10.80
N LYS A 537 -10.79 -29.21 10.05
CA LYS A 537 -10.78 -29.15 8.59
C LYS A 537 -9.92 -27.97 8.11
N ALA A 538 -10.17 -26.76 8.63
CA ALA A 538 -9.45 -25.55 8.23
C ALA A 538 -7.94 -25.62 8.53
N LYS A 539 -7.52 -26.33 9.59
CA LYS A 539 -6.10 -26.55 9.92
C LYS A 539 -5.38 -27.51 8.98
N THR A 540 -6.07 -28.50 8.47
CA THR A 540 -5.48 -29.65 7.77
C THR A 540 -5.83 -29.72 6.30
N TRP A 541 -6.79 -28.90 5.85
CA TRP A 541 -7.26 -28.89 4.47
C TRP A 541 -6.11 -28.65 3.47
N GLY A 542 -6.00 -29.50 2.48
CA GLY A 542 -4.94 -29.41 1.46
C GLY A 542 -3.55 -29.86 1.90
N VAL A 543 -3.35 -30.21 3.19
CA VAL A 543 -2.10 -30.78 3.69
C VAL A 543 -2.18 -32.30 3.48
N GLY A 544 -1.48 -32.82 2.47
CA GLY A 544 -1.33 -34.26 2.26
C GLY A 544 -0.64 -34.93 3.45
N SER A 545 -0.85 -36.25 3.63
CA SER A 545 -0.12 -37.00 4.65
C SER A 545 1.41 -36.84 4.46
N LYS A 546 2.18 -36.73 5.54
CA LYS A 546 3.64 -36.47 5.54
C LYS A 546 4.44 -37.29 4.50
N LYS A 547 4.00 -38.52 4.17
CA LYS A 547 4.60 -39.35 3.14
C LYS A 547 4.54 -38.83 1.71
N LYS A 548 3.56 -37.93 1.38
CA LYS A 548 3.41 -37.35 0.03
C LYS A 548 4.27 -36.10 -0.18
N ILE A 549 4.67 -35.44 0.90
CA ILE A 549 5.52 -34.24 0.87
C ILE A 549 6.98 -34.58 0.61
N GLU A 550 7.46 -35.71 1.15
CA GLU A 550 8.81 -36.21 0.86
C GLU A 550 8.98 -36.64 -0.60
N SER A 551 7.95 -37.22 -1.23
CA SER A 551 7.99 -37.61 -2.64
C SER A 551 7.97 -36.42 -3.61
N ILE A 552 7.37 -35.28 -3.25
CA ILE A 552 7.40 -34.05 -4.05
C ILE A 552 8.79 -33.38 -3.95
N SER A 553 9.42 -33.43 -2.78
CA SER A 553 10.81 -32.99 -2.57
C SER A 553 11.82 -33.79 -3.38
N GLU A 554 11.57 -35.10 -3.56
CA GLU A 554 12.41 -35.98 -4.38
C GLU A 554 12.16 -35.80 -5.88
N ALA A 555 10.92 -35.59 -6.31
CA ALA A 555 10.59 -35.32 -7.72
C ALA A 555 11.16 -33.96 -8.22
N VAL A 556 11.23 -32.95 -7.36
CA VAL A 556 11.85 -31.64 -7.66
C VAL A 556 13.38 -31.71 -7.70
N LYS A 557 13.99 -32.74 -7.07
CA LYS A 557 15.44 -32.98 -7.16
C LYS A 557 15.85 -33.81 -8.40
N ALA A 558 14.90 -34.41 -9.07
CA ALA A 558 15.15 -35.31 -10.22
C ALA A 558 14.83 -34.64 -11.59
N GLY A 559 14.29 -33.43 -11.63
CA GLY A 559 14.07 -32.60 -12.82
C GLY A 559 14.82 -31.28 -12.73
#